data_c42059fddcf7345ba5c68dd9835db044
#
_entry.id   c42059fddcf7345ba5c68dd9835db044
#
_cell.length_a   1.000
_cell.length_b   1.000
_cell.length_c   1.000
_cell.angle_alpha   90.00
_cell.angle_beta   90.00
_cell.angle_gamma   90.00
#
_symmetry.space_group_name_H-M   'P 1'
#
loop_
_entity.id
_entity.type
_entity.pdbx_description
1 polymer ?
#
loop_
_entity_poly.entity_id
_entity_poly.type
_entity_poly.pdbx_seq_one_letter_code
_entity_poly.pdbx_strand_id
1 'polypeptide(L)'
;LKIQKQKIKALKLDKINWRSSINFKSKLPSIIYSNEFFDCFAVRQFFLKKIWFEKYVGFNDENNTFYFKDKKVTGIKLLLKLNEYKKEKLLEKSFERNKYFEKVCKFIKKNRGIFITIDYGYYKNIKNFTLQSLSNHKFSNIFDNIGEQDISSHVNFKDLRRIAKKYNLKIDEACSQRDFLIK
;
A
#
# COMPACT_ATOMS: atom_id res chain seq x y z
N LEU A 1 -0.65 -2.10 20.74
CA LEU A 1 -0.23 -3.40 21.22
C LEU A 1 -0.65 -3.69 22.68
N LYS A 2 -0.46 -2.73 23.63
CA LYS A 2 -0.82 -2.93 25.07
C LYS A 2 -2.33 -3.21 25.25
N ILE A 3 -3.19 -2.38 24.65
CA ILE A 3 -4.65 -2.53 24.66
C ILE A 3 -5.09 -3.86 24.03
N GLN A 4 -4.51 -4.21 22.90
CA GLN A 4 -4.82 -5.47 22.21
C GLN A 4 -4.48 -6.67 23.09
N LYS A 5 -3.30 -6.67 23.74
CA LYS A 5 -2.91 -7.74 24.67
C LYS A 5 -3.87 -7.88 25.85
N GLN A 6 -4.33 -6.75 26.40
CA GLN A 6 -5.32 -6.75 27.48
C GLN A 6 -6.65 -7.37 27.04
N LYS A 7 -7.17 -6.96 25.86
CA LYS A 7 -8.42 -7.52 25.31
C LYS A 7 -8.33 -9.03 25.07
N ILE A 8 -7.23 -9.50 24.50
CA ILE A 8 -7.01 -10.92 24.22
C ILE A 8 -6.91 -11.73 25.49
N LYS A 9 -6.22 -11.23 26.52
CA LYS A 9 -6.17 -11.87 27.85
C LYS A 9 -7.57 -11.99 28.47
N ALA A 10 -8.39 -10.96 28.36
CA ALA A 10 -9.78 -10.99 28.82
C ALA A 10 -10.63 -12.05 28.09
N LEU A 11 -10.34 -12.31 26.83
CA LEU A 11 -11.01 -13.34 26.02
C LEU A 11 -10.46 -14.76 26.23
N LYS A 12 -9.50 -14.95 27.16
CA LYS A 12 -8.85 -16.25 27.46
C LYS A 12 -8.28 -16.96 26.21
N LEU A 13 -7.74 -16.17 25.26
CA LEU A 13 -7.13 -16.72 24.05
C LEU A 13 -5.63 -16.95 24.27
N ASP A 14 -5.26 -18.16 24.60
CA ASP A 14 -3.88 -18.51 25.06
C ASP A 14 -2.91 -18.75 23.90
N LYS A 15 -3.39 -19.02 22.69
CA LYS A 15 -2.55 -19.41 21.55
C LYS A 15 -2.15 -18.25 20.62
N ILE A 16 -2.10 -17.03 21.17
CA ILE A 16 -1.76 -15.84 20.38
C ILE A 16 -0.29 -15.47 20.59
N ASN A 17 0.44 -15.39 19.50
CA ASN A 17 1.83 -14.96 19.47
C ASN A 17 1.95 -13.60 18.74
N TRP A 18 2.56 -12.63 19.41
CA TRP A 18 2.86 -11.33 18.84
C TRP A 18 4.23 -11.34 18.16
N ARG A 19 4.28 -10.90 16.92
CA ARG A 19 5.52 -10.84 16.14
C ARG A 19 5.69 -9.48 15.49
N SER A 20 6.91 -8.97 15.49
CA SER A 20 7.27 -7.72 14.82
C SER A 20 7.63 -7.92 13.33
N SER A 21 7.74 -9.17 12.90
CA SER A 21 8.08 -9.48 11.51
C SER A 21 7.45 -10.79 11.04
N ILE A 22 7.30 -10.92 9.73
CA ILE A 22 6.81 -12.13 9.05
C ILE A 22 7.94 -13.18 8.84
N ASN A 23 9.16 -12.92 9.28
CA ASN A 23 10.29 -13.82 9.07
C ASN A 23 10.38 -14.89 10.17
N PHE A 24 9.57 -15.92 10.07
CA PHE A 24 9.61 -17.10 10.93
C PHE A 24 9.40 -18.39 10.12
N LYS A 25 9.72 -19.54 10.71
CA LYS A 25 9.40 -20.85 10.13
C LYS A 25 8.05 -21.33 10.67
N SER A 26 7.19 -21.78 9.79
CA SER A 26 5.96 -22.47 10.15
C SER A 26 6.08 -23.95 9.78
N LYS A 27 5.65 -24.84 10.68
CA LYS A 27 5.56 -26.28 10.40
C LYS A 27 4.28 -26.63 9.63
N LEU A 28 3.26 -25.77 9.74
CA LEU A 28 1.96 -25.93 9.08
C LEU A 28 1.79 -24.88 7.98
N PRO A 29 0.96 -25.14 6.97
CA PRO A 29 0.53 -24.12 6.02
C PRO A 29 -0.07 -22.93 6.74
N SER A 30 0.21 -21.74 6.24
CA SER A 30 -0.18 -20.49 6.90
C SER A 30 -1.28 -19.78 6.12
N ILE A 31 -2.27 -19.26 6.83
CA ILE A 31 -3.21 -18.28 6.27
C ILE A 31 -2.77 -16.91 6.78
N ILE A 32 -2.45 -16.01 5.85
CA ILE A 32 -2.14 -14.63 6.15
C ILE A 32 -3.33 -13.80 5.66
N TYR A 33 -3.84 -12.94 6.53
CA TYR A 33 -4.96 -12.07 6.24
C TYR A 33 -4.56 -10.63 6.52
N SER A 34 -4.92 -9.71 5.64
CA SER A 34 -4.81 -8.27 5.87
C SER A 34 -6.06 -7.55 5.38
N ASN A 35 -6.51 -6.58 6.15
CA ASN A 35 -7.61 -5.68 5.82
C ASN A 35 -7.13 -4.25 6.04
N GLU A 36 -7.28 -3.39 5.03
CA GLU A 36 -6.87 -1.98 5.08
C GLU A 36 -5.46 -1.83 5.69
N PHE A 37 -4.52 -2.58 5.11
CA PHE A 37 -3.13 -2.61 5.58
C PHE A 37 -2.17 -2.00 4.57
N PHE A 38 -2.44 -2.20 3.28
CA PHE A 38 -1.55 -1.71 2.23
C PHE A 38 -1.84 -0.28 1.80
N ASP A 39 -3.01 0.26 2.09
CA ASP A 39 -3.40 1.63 1.77
C ASP A 39 -2.64 2.69 2.58
N CYS A 40 -2.18 2.34 3.80
CA CYS A 40 -1.43 3.25 4.69
C CYS A 40 0.04 3.46 4.30
N PHE A 41 0.56 2.71 3.32
CA PHE A 41 1.96 2.88 2.89
C PHE A 41 2.17 4.15 2.09
N ALA A 42 3.26 4.85 2.37
CA ALA A 42 3.64 6.05 1.64
C ALA A 42 3.74 5.81 0.13
N VAL A 43 3.27 6.78 -0.66
CA VAL A 43 3.29 6.74 -2.12
C VAL A 43 4.12 7.87 -2.70
N ARG A 44 4.69 7.62 -3.85
CA ARG A 44 5.28 8.62 -4.72
C ARG A 44 4.39 8.81 -5.94
N GLN A 45 4.10 10.05 -6.28
CA GLN A 45 3.19 10.43 -7.35
C GLN A 45 3.99 11.00 -8.53
N PHE A 46 3.85 10.36 -9.68
CA PHE A 46 4.52 10.76 -10.91
C PHE A 46 3.51 11.07 -12.00
N PHE A 47 3.80 12.08 -12.80
CA PHE A 47 2.99 12.42 -13.96
C PHE A 47 3.84 12.83 -15.15
N LEU A 48 3.36 12.49 -16.34
CA LEU A 48 4.03 12.78 -17.60
C LEU A 48 3.36 13.97 -18.28
N LYS A 49 4.12 15.05 -18.45
CA LYS A 49 3.86 16.11 -19.43
C LYS A 49 4.68 15.78 -20.69
N LYS A 50 5.61 16.63 -21.09
CA LYS A 50 6.66 16.29 -22.08
C LYS A 50 7.74 15.40 -21.46
N ILE A 51 8.00 15.56 -20.18
CA ILE A 51 8.93 14.81 -19.34
C ILE A 51 8.25 14.38 -18.04
N TRP A 52 8.85 13.45 -17.31
CA TRP A 52 8.32 13.02 -16.01
C TRP A 52 8.56 14.05 -14.90
N PHE A 53 7.52 14.30 -14.15
CA PHE A 53 7.52 15.06 -12.90
C PHE A 53 7.10 14.17 -11.74
N GLU A 54 7.55 14.54 -10.55
CA GLU A 54 7.15 13.94 -9.28
C GLU A 54 6.59 15.03 -8.36
N LYS A 55 5.50 14.73 -7.66
CA LYS A 55 4.96 15.58 -6.60
C LYS A 55 5.76 15.40 -5.32
N TYR A 56 6.13 16.50 -4.72
CA TYR A 56 6.76 16.60 -3.41
C TYR A 56 5.92 17.47 -2.49
N VAL A 57 6.13 17.30 -1.19
CA VAL A 57 5.64 18.23 -0.18
C VAL A 57 6.71 19.29 0.03
N GLY A 58 6.34 20.55 -0.08
CA GLY A 58 7.13 21.71 0.30
C GLY A 58 6.58 22.32 1.59
N PHE A 59 7.39 23.09 2.27
CA PHE A 59 6.99 23.87 3.43
C PHE A 59 7.32 25.35 3.16
N ASN A 60 6.42 26.25 3.55
CA ASN A 60 6.60 27.69 3.49
C ASN A 60 6.77 28.18 4.91
N ASP A 61 7.99 28.68 5.22
CA ASP A 61 8.37 29.17 6.55
C ASP A 61 7.65 30.47 6.93
N GLU A 62 7.27 31.30 5.94
CA GLU A 62 6.64 32.63 6.20
C GLU A 62 5.23 32.49 6.76
N ASN A 63 4.45 31.55 6.22
CA ASN A 63 3.07 31.34 6.64
C ASN A 63 2.83 30.00 7.35
N ASN A 64 3.92 29.25 7.63
CA ASN A 64 3.91 27.97 8.34
C ASN A 64 2.97 26.94 7.70
N THR A 65 2.98 26.81 6.36
CA THR A 65 2.08 25.94 5.63
C THR A 65 2.81 24.95 4.73
N PHE A 66 2.22 23.75 4.59
CA PHE A 66 2.67 22.77 3.62
C PHE A 66 1.94 22.96 2.29
N TYR A 67 2.61 22.61 1.19
CA TYR A 67 2.07 22.67 -0.15
C TYR A 67 2.65 21.58 -1.07
N PHE A 68 1.98 21.27 -2.14
CA PHE A 68 2.54 20.38 -3.16
C PHE A 68 3.43 21.15 -4.13
N LYS A 69 4.59 20.55 -4.42
CA LYS A 69 5.58 21.08 -5.36
C LYS A 69 5.94 20.02 -6.39
N ASP A 70 5.90 20.40 -7.67
CA ASP A 70 6.29 19.53 -8.77
C ASP A 70 7.80 19.66 -9.04
N LYS A 71 8.51 18.53 -9.09
CA LYS A 71 9.93 18.50 -9.46
C LYS A 71 10.15 17.61 -10.68
N LYS A 72 11.01 18.04 -11.60
CA LYS A 72 11.46 17.23 -12.72
C LYS A 72 12.21 16.00 -12.21
N VAL A 73 11.88 14.83 -12.74
CA VAL A 73 12.62 13.60 -12.44
C VAL A 73 13.94 13.59 -13.22
N THR A 74 15.06 13.49 -12.52
CA THR A 74 16.42 13.56 -13.12
C THR A 74 17.19 12.23 -12.98
N GLY A 75 16.78 11.35 -12.07
CA GLY A 75 17.48 10.07 -11.83
C GLY A 75 17.31 9.08 -12.97
N ILE A 76 18.38 8.74 -13.68
CA ILE A 76 18.37 7.84 -14.87
C ILE A 76 17.68 6.50 -14.57
N LYS A 77 18.03 5.83 -13.47
CA LYS A 77 17.42 4.54 -13.08
C LYS A 77 15.91 4.66 -12.86
N LEU A 78 15.44 5.78 -12.31
CA LEU A 78 14.02 6.04 -12.09
C LEU A 78 13.32 6.36 -13.41
N LEU A 79 13.92 7.18 -14.26
CA LEU A 79 13.40 7.53 -15.59
C LEU A 79 13.22 6.29 -16.47
N LEU A 80 14.17 5.36 -16.48
CA LEU A 80 14.05 4.10 -17.22
C LEU A 80 12.83 3.30 -16.76
N LYS A 81 12.62 3.19 -15.44
CA LYS A 81 11.45 2.51 -14.88
C LYS A 81 10.13 3.22 -15.19
N LEU A 82 10.10 4.55 -15.14
CA LEU A 82 8.91 5.33 -15.43
C LEU A 82 8.56 5.27 -16.92
N ASN A 83 9.54 5.20 -17.80
CA ASN A 83 9.33 5.12 -19.22
C ASN A 83 8.62 3.82 -19.68
N GLU A 84 8.66 2.75 -18.87
CA GLU A 84 7.84 1.55 -19.11
C GLU A 84 6.33 1.85 -18.99
N TYR A 85 5.97 2.95 -18.34
CA TYR A 85 4.59 3.37 -18.04
C TYR A 85 4.15 4.63 -18.79
N LYS A 86 4.82 5.00 -19.89
CA LYS A 86 4.47 6.24 -20.63
C LYS A 86 3.01 6.33 -21.05
N LYS A 87 2.36 5.18 -21.30
CA LYS A 87 0.95 5.13 -21.70
C LYS A 87 -0.01 5.51 -20.57
N GLU A 88 0.38 5.29 -19.33
CA GLU A 88 -0.44 5.59 -18.15
C GLU A 88 -0.49 7.08 -17.84
N LYS A 89 0.56 7.84 -18.14
CA LYS A 89 0.75 9.28 -17.87
C LYS A 89 0.69 9.69 -16.39
N LEU A 90 0.02 8.93 -15.55
CA LEU A 90 -0.15 9.12 -14.11
C LEU A 90 0.21 7.83 -13.37
N LEU A 91 1.08 7.93 -12.36
CA LEU A 91 1.51 6.77 -11.57
C LEU A 91 1.56 7.12 -10.09
N GLU A 92 0.98 6.25 -9.27
CA GLU A 92 1.27 6.18 -7.83
C GLU A 92 2.06 4.91 -7.55
N LYS A 93 3.24 5.06 -6.97
CA LYS A 93 4.14 3.95 -6.67
C LYS A 93 4.50 3.95 -5.19
N SER A 94 4.18 2.86 -4.50
CA SER A 94 4.66 2.62 -3.16
C SER A 94 5.76 1.56 -3.18
N PHE A 95 7.00 1.99 -3.08
CA PHE A 95 8.15 1.06 -3.07
C PHE A 95 8.19 0.25 -1.78
N GLU A 96 7.78 0.84 -0.67
CA GLU A 96 7.76 0.18 0.63
C GLU A 96 6.65 -0.87 0.72
N ARG A 97 5.44 -0.57 0.25
CA ARG A 97 4.35 -1.52 0.06
C ARG A 97 4.81 -2.74 -0.74
N ASN A 98 5.43 -2.48 -1.88
CA ASN A 98 5.92 -3.53 -2.77
C ASN A 98 6.99 -4.39 -2.10
N LYS A 99 7.95 -3.78 -1.42
CA LYS A 99 8.99 -4.47 -0.65
C LYS A 99 8.42 -5.30 0.50
N TYR A 100 7.38 -4.78 1.18
CA TYR A 100 6.70 -5.53 2.22
C TYR A 100 5.95 -6.74 1.62
N PHE A 101 5.22 -6.54 0.55
CA PHE A 101 4.51 -7.61 -0.14
C PHE A 101 5.46 -8.69 -0.69
N GLU A 102 6.65 -8.32 -1.15
CA GLU A 102 7.69 -9.31 -1.49
C GLU A 102 8.08 -10.20 -0.31
N LYS A 103 8.12 -9.67 0.91
CA LYS A 103 8.35 -10.49 2.13
C LYS A 103 7.21 -11.47 2.35
N VAL A 104 5.96 -11.04 2.14
CA VAL A 104 4.78 -11.92 2.21
C VAL A 104 4.90 -13.04 1.17
N CYS A 105 5.21 -12.72 -0.08
CA CYS A 105 5.38 -13.71 -1.15
C CYS A 105 6.48 -14.73 -0.82
N LYS A 106 7.64 -14.28 -0.31
CA LYS A 106 8.73 -15.15 0.12
C LYS A 106 8.29 -16.08 1.26
N PHE A 107 7.55 -15.55 2.22
CA PHE A 107 7.03 -16.33 3.34
C PHE A 107 6.07 -17.43 2.86
N ILE A 108 5.08 -17.08 2.03
CA ILE A 108 4.11 -18.04 1.49
C ILE A 108 4.81 -19.14 0.67
N LYS A 109 5.76 -18.75 -0.19
CA LYS A 109 6.52 -19.72 -0.98
C LYS A 109 7.31 -20.70 -0.12
N LYS A 110 7.91 -20.20 0.99
CA LYS A 110 8.74 -21.01 1.87
C LYS A 110 7.95 -21.93 2.79
N ASN A 111 6.84 -21.43 3.36
CA ASN A 111 6.11 -22.13 4.42
C ASN A 111 4.81 -22.78 3.91
N ARG A 112 4.49 -22.67 2.64
CA ARG A 112 3.18 -22.95 2.06
C ARG A 112 2.07 -22.12 2.71
N GLY A 113 1.02 -21.84 1.99
CA GLY A 113 -0.09 -21.09 2.58
C GLY A 113 -0.83 -20.22 1.58
N ILE A 114 -1.71 -19.39 2.10
CA ILE A 114 -2.56 -18.47 1.35
C ILE A 114 -2.37 -17.08 1.92
N PHE A 115 -2.40 -16.07 1.06
CA PHE A 115 -2.51 -14.68 1.45
C PHE A 115 -3.81 -14.10 0.89
N ILE A 116 -4.61 -13.54 1.78
CA ILE A 116 -5.84 -12.82 1.46
C ILE A 116 -5.66 -11.38 1.89
N THR A 117 -5.89 -10.45 0.98
CA THR A 117 -5.87 -9.01 1.30
C THR A 117 -7.14 -8.35 0.81
N ILE A 118 -7.76 -7.55 1.67
CA ILE A 118 -8.91 -6.70 1.37
C ILE A 118 -8.45 -5.28 1.57
N ASP A 119 -8.61 -4.46 0.52
CA ASP A 119 -8.10 -3.09 0.58
C ASP A 119 -8.78 -2.22 -0.48
N TYR A 120 -8.79 -0.91 -0.26
CA TYR A 120 -9.17 0.06 -1.29
C TYR A 120 -8.14 0.06 -2.40
N GLY A 121 -8.56 -0.10 -3.65
CA GLY A 121 -7.57 -0.20 -4.71
C GLY A 121 -8.12 -0.24 -6.11
N TYR A 122 -7.19 -0.43 -7.05
CA TYR A 122 -7.50 -0.44 -8.47
C TYR A 122 -6.67 -1.49 -9.24
N TYR A 123 -7.25 -1.93 -10.35
CA TYR A 123 -6.62 -2.83 -11.32
C TYR A 123 -6.32 -2.16 -12.66
N LYS A 124 -6.98 -1.04 -12.93
CA LYS A 124 -6.85 -0.24 -14.15
C LYS A 124 -5.90 0.93 -13.91
N ASN A 125 -5.58 1.66 -14.95
CA ASN A 125 -4.82 2.90 -14.82
C ASN A 125 -5.65 3.96 -14.09
N ILE A 126 -5.02 4.71 -13.20
CA ILE A 126 -5.67 5.81 -12.48
C ILE A 126 -5.87 7.02 -13.41
N LYS A 127 -6.98 7.71 -13.23
CA LYS A 127 -7.25 8.99 -13.89
C LYS A 127 -6.81 10.19 -13.06
N ASN A 128 -6.80 10.03 -11.72
CA ASN A 128 -6.36 11.00 -10.74
C ASN A 128 -5.50 10.30 -9.69
N PHE A 129 -4.68 11.05 -8.98
CA PHE A 129 -4.00 10.54 -7.80
C PHE A 129 -4.99 10.16 -6.72
N THR A 130 -4.68 9.12 -5.97
CA THR A 130 -5.60 8.52 -5.00
C THR A 130 -5.26 8.83 -3.55
N LEU A 131 -4.13 9.52 -3.31
CA LEU A 131 -3.75 9.97 -1.97
C LEU A 131 -4.84 10.90 -1.42
N GLN A 132 -5.35 10.54 -0.25
CA GLN A 132 -6.47 11.21 0.41
C GLN A 132 -6.25 11.25 1.92
N SER A 133 -6.97 12.12 2.58
CA SER A 133 -7.05 12.17 4.05
C SER A 133 -8.50 12.22 4.52
N LEU A 134 -8.72 11.62 5.66
CA LEU A 134 -10.00 11.58 6.35
C LEU A 134 -9.84 12.09 7.79
N SER A 135 -10.72 12.99 8.17
CA SER A 135 -10.88 13.45 9.55
C SER A 135 -12.35 13.29 9.93
N ASN A 136 -12.64 12.59 11.04
CA ASN A 136 -14.02 12.31 11.48
C ASN A 136 -14.90 11.70 10.37
N HIS A 137 -14.35 10.74 9.62
CA HIS A 137 -15.00 10.06 8.48
C HIS A 137 -15.40 10.97 7.31
N LYS A 138 -14.82 12.17 7.21
CA LYS A 138 -15.02 13.10 6.09
C LYS A 138 -13.71 13.37 5.39
N PHE A 139 -13.76 13.56 4.08
CA PHE A 139 -12.59 13.99 3.32
C PHE A 139 -12.12 15.36 3.81
N SER A 140 -10.83 15.50 3.98
CA SER A 140 -10.17 16.73 4.43
C SER A 140 -8.95 17.01 3.57
N ASN A 141 -8.40 18.23 3.70
CA ASN A 141 -7.13 18.51 3.03
C ASN A 141 -5.99 17.78 3.76
N ILE A 142 -5.07 17.18 3.01
CA ILE A 142 -3.93 16.41 3.53
C ILE A 142 -3.06 17.24 4.49
N PHE A 143 -3.02 18.55 4.30
CA PHE A 143 -2.21 19.47 5.09
C PHE A 143 -2.93 20.09 6.28
N ASP A 144 -4.22 19.80 6.48
CA ASP A 144 -4.95 20.24 7.66
C ASP A 144 -4.66 19.31 8.83
N ASN A 145 -4.63 19.84 10.06
CA ASN A 145 -4.49 19.06 11.30
C ASN A 145 -3.50 17.90 11.21
N ILE A 146 -2.28 18.19 10.80
CA ILE A 146 -1.24 17.20 10.54
C ILE A 146 -0.97 16.35 11.77
N GLY A 147 -1.04 15.01 11.58
CA GLY A 147 -0.90 14.05 12.66
C GLY A 147 -2.22 13.57 13.28
N GLU A 148 -3.35 14.22 12.95
CA GLU A 148 -4.68 13.88 13.47
C GLU A 148 -5.62 13.32 12.41
N GLN A 149 -5.13 13.13 11.19
CA GLN A 149 -5.89 12.62 10.06
C GLN A 149 -5.44 11.21 9.68
N ASP A 150 -6.37 10.44 9.14
CA ASP A 150 -6.06 9.17 8.50
C ASP A 150 -5.69 9.43 7.03
N ILE A 151 -4.43 9.16 6.68
CA ILE A 151 -3.89 9.37 5.33
C ILE A 151 -3.73 8.02 4.65
N SER A 152 -4.39 7.84 3.52
CA SER A 152 -4.36 6.62 2.75
C SER A 152 -4.22 6.86 1.25
N SER A 153 -3.85 5.81 0.52
CA SER A 153 -3.82 5.81 -0.93
C SER A 153 -4.28 4.46 -1.47
N HIS A 154 -4.98 4.44 -2.58
CA HIS A 154 -5.46 3.19 -3.15
C HIS A 154 -4.33 2.24 -3.52
N VAL A 155 -4.56 0.96 -3.27
CA VAL A 155 -3.62 -0.11 -3.57
C VAL A 155 -3.64 -0.44 -5.06
N ASN A 156 -2.48 -0.40 -5.71
CA ASN A 156 -2.33 -0.90 -7.06
C ASN A 156 -2.22 -2.43 -7.06
N PHE A 157 -3.33 -3.13 -7.18
CA PHE A 157 -3.38 -4.60 -7.22
C PHE A 157 -2.65 -5.19 -8.44
N LYS A 158 -2.53 -4.45 -9.54
CA LYS A 158 -1.73 -4.86 -10.71
C LYS A 158 -0.24 -5.00 -10.34
N ASP A 159 0.28 -4.09 -9.51
CA ASP A 159 1.66 -4.18 -9.01
C ASP A 159 1.84 -5.38 -8.06
N LEU A 160 0.90 -5.61 -7.15
CA LEU A 160 0.94 -6.78 -6.26
C LEU A 160 0.89 -8.08 -7.05
N ARG A 161 0.00 -8.18 -8.04
CA ARG A 161 -0.08 -9.35 -8.93
C ARG A 161 1.25 -9.60 -9.67
N ARG A 162 1.89 -8.53 -10.18
CA ARG A 162 3.19 -8.63 -10.86
C ARG A 162 4.27 -9.16 -9.92
N ILE A 163 4.28 -8.71 -8.67
CA ILE A 163 5.22 -9.18 -7.65
C ILE A 163 4.97 -10.66 -7.34
N ALA A 164 3.73 -11.07 -7.07
CA ALA A 164 3.41 -12.46 -6.76
C ALA A 164 3.82 -13.42 -7.90
N LYS A 165 3.63 -13.02 -9.17
CA LYS A 165 4.10 -13.79 -10.34
C LYS A 165 5.60 -14.02 -10.35
N LYS A 166 6.44 -13.04 -9.91
CA LYS A 166 7.90 -13.21 -9.81
C LYS A 166 8.31 -14.33 -8.85
N TYR A 167 7.44 -14.63 -7.89
CA TYR A 167 7.65 -15.72 -6.92
C TYR A 167 6.97 -17.04 -7.32
N ASN A 168 6.38 -17.12 -8.53
CA ASN A 168 5.63 -18.26 -9.04
C ASN A 168 4.48 -18.66 -8.10
N LEU A 169 3.80 -17.68 -7.51
CA LEU A 169 2.61 -17.93 -6.72
C LEU A 169 1.38 -18.02 -7.62
N LYS A 170 0.48 -18.96 -7.29
CA LYS A 170 -0.87 -18.98 -7.89
C LYS A 170 -1.62 -17.75 -7.40
N ILE A 171 -2.33 -17.10 -8.30
CA ILE A 171 -3.06 -15.86 -8.02
C ILE A 171 -4.47 -16.04 -8.52
N ASP A 172 -5.41 -15.93 -7.61
CA ASP A 172 -6.82 -15.84 -7.97
C ASP A 172 -7.16 -14.42 -8.46
N GLU A 173 -8.25 -14.30 -9.20
CA GLU A 173 -8.68 -12.99 -9.69
C GLU A 173 -9.15 -12.12 -8.54
N ALA A 174 -8.82 -10.83 -8.62
CA ALA A 174 -9.37 -9.87 -7.68
C ALA A 174 -10.84 -9.65 -8.02
N CYS A 175 -11.64 -9.63 -7.00
CA CYS A 175 -13.06 -9.31 -7.07
C CYS A 175 -13.40 -8.24 -6.04
N SER A 176 -14.57 -7.67 -6.13
CA SER A 176 -15.06 -6.80 -5.06
C SER A 176 -15.29 -7.60 -3.78
N GLN A 177 -15.19 -6.93 -2.63
CA GLN A 177 -15.51 -7.55 -1.35
C GLN A 177 -16.92 -8.13 -1.35
N ARG A 178 -17.87 -7.42 -1.96
CA ARG A 178 -19.23 -7.91 -2.15
C ARG A 178 -19.26 -9.24 -2.90
N ASP A 179 -18.61 -9.32 -4.07
CA ASP A 179 -18.64 -10.54 -4.89
C ASP A 179 -17.92 -11.70 -4.21
N PHE A 180 -16.93 -11.42 -3.37
CA PHE A 180 -16.25 -12.43 -2.57
C PHE A 180 -17.15 -13.02 -1.48
N LEU A 181 -18.00 -12.19 -0.86
CA LEU A 181 -18.86 -12.60 0.25
C LEU A 181 -20.15 -13.28 -0.21
N ILE A 182 -20.56 -13.07 -1.48
CA ILE A 182 -21.80 -13.66 -2.05
C ILE A 182 -21.54 -15.02 -2.71
N LYS A 183 -20.27 -15.34 -3.01
CA LYS A 183 -19.88 -16.66 -3.55
C LYS A 183 -19.87 -17.73 -2.47
#